data_30815b1f6608f43d47c1a10e3e265fff
#
_entry.id   30815b1f6608f43d47c1a10e3e265fff
#
_cell.length_a   1.000
_cell.length_b   1.000
_cell.length_c   1.000
_cell.angle_alpha   90.00
_cell.angle_beta   90.00
_cell.angle_gamma   90.00
#
_symmetry.space_group_name_H-M   'P 1'
#
loop_
_entity.id
_entity.type
_entity.pdbx_description
1 polymer ?
#
loop_
_entity_poly.entity_id
_entity_poly.type
_entity_poly.pdbx_seq_one_letter_code
_entity_poly.pdbx_strand_id
1 'polypeptide(L)'
;MEYERDTKNAYRNKAKAGAYLDQYTKGTRWARFTMWRQRGLIERILDRCDLTASDRLLDIPCGTGLIGRILLNNPARVIGSDISIEMMDLARSEYGENRFHGFVQADITATPFVRESFACVVVLALMHRLHERLRREVLSEVASLSSRYVIMSYSVDSRSQRVKQRVLKTLRPSHIPAPSSVPLPEILREIGSHGFTVLSISHIAHFLSAKVVLLLEKNAQRDLSDDGHQLG
;
A
#
# COMPACT_ATOMS: atom_id res chain seq x y z
N MET A 1 8.57 16.09 11.94
CA MET A 1 8.28 17.29 11.11
C MET A 1 9.17 17.38 9.86
N GLU A 2 10.49 17.23 9.94
CA GLU A 2 11.38 17.32 8.76
C GLU A 2 11.23 16.11 7.84
N TYR A 3 11.27 14.89 8.36
CA TYR A 3 11.05 13.65 7.61
C TYR A 3 9.68 13.57 6.92
N GLU A 4 8.65 14.11 7.53
CA GLU A 4 7.28 14.18 6.99
C GLU A 4 7.21 15.08 5.76
N ARG A 5 7.85 16.25 5.85
CA ARG A 5 8.00 17.19 4.73
C ARG A 5 8.84 16.57 3.61
N ASP A 6 9.89 15.87 3.96
CA ASP A 6 10.79 15.22 3.00
C ASP A 6 10.09 14.05 2.29
N THR A 7 9.29 13.25 2.98
CA THR A 7 8.53 12.15 2.37
C THR A 7 7.43 12.68 1.45
N LYS A 8 6.66 13.70 1.88
CA LYS A 8 5.61 14.33 1.06
C LYS A 8 6.17 15.07 -0.15
N ASN A 9 7.36 15.65 -0.05
CA ASN A 9 8.00 16.41 -1.13
C ASN A 9 8.99 15.59 -1.96
N ALA A 10 9.32 14.37 -1.53
CA ALA A 10 10.39 13.56 -2.14
C ALA A 10 10.19 13.33 -3.64
N TYR A 11 8.94 13.24 -4.10
CA TYR A 11 8.59 12.91 -5.47
C TYR A 11 7.86 14.01 -6.24
N ARG A 12 7.76 15.21 -5.67
CA ARG A 12 7.25 16.43 -6.34
C ARG A 12 8.25 17.03 -7.34
N ASN A 13 9.10 16.20 -7.90
CA ASN A 13 10.10 16.58 -8.89
C ASN A 13 10.12 15.50 -9.97
N LYS A 14 9.90 15.90 -11.23
CA LYS A 14 9.80 15.01 -12.38
C LYS A 14 11.05 14.12 -12.56
N ALA A 15 12.25 14.63 -12.26
CA ALA A 15 13.49 13.85 -12.33
C ALA A 15 13.52 12.75 -11.25
N LYS A 16 13.08 13.04 -10.02
CA LYS A 16 13.00 12.03 -8.94
C LYS A 16 11.91 10.99 -9.22
N ALA A 17 10.76 11.41 -9.74
CA ALA A 17 9.69 10.51 -10.15
C ALA A 17 10.14 9.57 -11.28
N GLY A 18 10.84 10.10 -12.30
CA GLY A 18 11.44 9.30 -13.37
C GLY A 18 12.50 8.31 -12.88
N ALA A 19 13.39 8.74 -11.98
CA ALA A 19 14.40 7.87 -11.37
C ALA A 19 13.76 6.72 -10.56
N TYR A 20 12.64 6.99 -9.88
CA TYR A 20 11.89 5.95 -9.19
C TYR A 20 11.32 4.90 -10.16
N LEU A 21 10.73 5.32 -11.26
CA LEU A 21 10.22 4.43 -12.31
C LEU A 21 11.38 3.59 -12.91
N ASP A 22 12.48 4.24 -13.26
CA ASP A 22 13.65 3.58 -13.84
C ASP A 22 14.28 2.54 -12.89
N GLN A 23 14.23 2.75 -11.60
CA GLN A 23 14.71 1.78 -10.60
C GLN A 23 14.01 0.41 -10.76
N TYR A 24 12.74 0.38 -11.13
CA TYR A 24 11.97 -0.87 -11.24
C TYR A 24 11.80 -1.38 -12.68
N THR A 25 11.95 -0.50 -13.68
CA THR A 25 11.83 -0.87 -15.10
C THR A 25 13.19 -1.17 -15.73
N LYS A 26 14.20 -0.35 -15.46
CA LYS A 26 15.56 -0.44 -16.01
C LYS A 26 16.62 -0.80 -14.96
N GLY A 27 16.24 -0.89 -13.68
CA GLY A 27 17.14 -1.13 -12.56
C GLY A 27 17.71 -2.55 -12.49
N THR A 28 18.26 -2.91 -11.34
CA THR A 28 18.93 -4.20 -11.13
C THR A 28 18.01 -5.40 -11.40
N ARG A 29 18.59 -6.54 -11.79
CA ARG A 29 17.84 -7.82 -11.96
C ARG A 29 17.02 -8.16 -10.71
N TRP A 30 17.53 -7.82 -9.52
CA TRP A 30 16.83 -8.03 -8.25
C TRP A 30 15.59 -7.13 -8.11
N ALA A 31 15.69 -5.84 -8.44
CA ALA A 31 14.55 -4.91 -8.37
C ALA A 31 13.44 -5.36 -9.33
N ARG A 32 13.80 -5.74 -10.56
CA ARG A 32 12.86 -6.27 -11.57
C ARG A 32 12.21 -7.57 -11.11
N PHE A 33 12.96 -8.51 -10.55
CA PHE A 33 12.46 -9.77 -10.01
C PHE A 33 11.47 -9.53 -8.86
N THR A 34 11.82 -8.68 -7.89
CA THR A 34 10.93 -8.38 -6.76
C THR A 34 9.65 -7.69 -7.20
N MET A 35 9.71 -6.81 -8.21
CA MET A 35 8.53 -6.18 -8.79
C MET A 35 7.64 -7.20 -9.52
N TRP A 36 8.22 -8.07 -10.33
CA TRP A 36 7.48 -9.15 -10.99
C TRP A 36 6.77 -10.06 -9.97
N ARG A 37 7.48 -10.47 -8.91
CA ARG A 37 6.89 -11.28 -7.83
C ARG A 37 5.77 -10.53 -7.12
N GLN A 38 5.95 -9.25 -6.83
CA GLN A 38 4.94 -8.42 -6.18
C GLN A 38 3.68 -8.30 -7.04
N ARG A 39 3.84 -8.08 -8.34
CA ARG A 39 2.73 -8.01 -9.30
C ARG A 39 1.89 -9.29 -9.29
N GLY A 40 2.51 -10.46 -9.50
CA GLY A 40 1.80 -11.73 -9.48
C GLY A 40 1.21 -12.09 -8.12
N LEU A 41 1.73 -11.53 -7.02
CA LEU A 41 1.16 -11.69 -5.70
C LEU A 41 -0.11 -10.84 -5.52
N ILE A 42 -0.07 -9.59 -5.95
CA ILE A 42 -1.23 -8.67 -5.89
C ILE A 42 -2.37 -9.20 -6.74
N GLU A 43 -2.09 -9.71 -7.94
CA GLU A 43 -3.09 -10.31 -8.82
C GLU A 43 -3.84 -11.46 -8.11
N ARG A 44 -3.10 -12.42 -7.53
CA ARG A 44 -3.70 -13.52 -6.76
C ARG A 44 -4.47 -13.07 -5.50
N ILE A 45 -4.06 -11.95 -4.89
CA ILE A 45 -4.79 -11.38 -3.75
C ILE A 45 -6.09 -10.74 -4.23
N LEU A 46 -6.05 -10.01 -5.35
CA LEU A 46 -7.25 -9.40 -5.94
C LEU A 46 -8.29 -10.44 -6.38
N ASP A 47 -7.84 -11.57 -6.94
CA ASP A 47 -8.74 -12.68 -7.32
C ASP A 47 -9.53 -13.23 -6.11
N ARG A 48 -9.00 -13.09 -4.90
CA ARG A 48 -9.67 -13.53 -3.66
C ARG A 48 -10.65 -12.49 -3.11
N CYS A 49 -10.65 -11.28 -3.63
CA CYS A 49 -11.52 -10.20 -3.13
C CYS A 49 -12.91 -10.21 -3.77
N ASP A 50 -13.18 -11.07 -4.76
CA ASP A 50 -14.45 -11.21 -5.48
C ASP A 50 -15.07 -9.85 -5.85
N LEU A 51 -14.25 -8.94 -6.41
CA LEU A 51 -14.68 -7.63 -6.82
C LEU A 51 -15.48 -7.73 -8.13
N THR A 52 -16.53 -6.92 -8.25
CA THR A 52 -17.43 -6.87 -9.40
C THR A 52 -17.27 -5.57 -10.20
N ALA A 53 -17.93 -5.47 -11.35
CA ALA A 53 -17.93 -4.25 -12.17
C ALA A 53 -18.68 -3.06 -11.52
N SER A 54 -19.49 -3.31 -10.50
CA SER A 54 -20.13 -2.26 -9.69
C SER A 54 -19.23 -1.72 -8.60
N ASP A 55 -18.18 -2.46 -8.21
CA ASP A 55 -17.24 -2.08 -7.18
C ASP A 55 -16.26 -1.01 -7.64
N ARG A 56 -15.74 -0.23 -6.68
CA ARG A 56 -14.64 0.70 -6.90
C ARG A 56 -13.41 0.23 -6.14
N LEU A 57 -12.25 0.39 -6.80
CA LEU A 57 -10.94 0.12 -6.23
C LEU A 57 -10.12 1.42 -6.23
N LEU A 58 -9.53 1.77 -5.10
CA LEU A 58 -8.64 2.90 -4.95
C LEU A 58 -7.19 2.43 -4.85
N ASP A 59 -6.31 2.94 -5.72
CA ASP A 59 -4.85 2.81 -5.57
C ASP A 59 -4.27 4.10 -5.01
N ILE A 60 -3.81 4.09 -3.75
CA ILE A 60 -3.29 5.26 -3.04
C ILE A 60 -2.15 4.90 -2.07
N PRO A 61 -0.93 5.46 -2.23
CA PRO A 61 -0.49 6.28 -3.36
C PRO A 61 -0.23 5.42 -4.61
N CYS A 62 -0.74 5.83 -5.77
CA CYS A 62 -0.56 5.09 -7.03
C CYS A 62 0.86 5.23 -7.60
N GLY A 63 1.60 6.23 -7.16
CA GLY A 63 2.96 6.50 -7.63
C GLY A 63 3.03 6.62 -9.16
N THR A 64 3.98 5.93 -9.77
CA THR A 64 4.17 5.87 -11.23
C THR A 64 3.36 4.78 -11.92
N GLY A 65 2.33 4.23 -11.27
CA GLY A 65 1.43 3.25 -11.86
C GLY A 65 2.00 1.84 -12.02
N LEU A 66 3.06 1.48 -11.28
CA LEU A 66 3.76 0.18 -11.46
C LEU A 66 2.85 -1.05 -11.36
N ILE A 67 1.69 -0.95 -10.74
CA ILE A 67 0.70 -2.02 -10.63
C ILE A 67 -0.60 -1.72 -11.40
N GLY A 68 -0.72 -0.56 -12.04
CA GLY A 68 -1.96 -0.08 -12.67
C GLY A 68 -2.60 -1.11 -13.60
N ARG A 69 -1.82 -1.71 -14.52
CA ARG A 69 -2.31 -2.75 -15.44
C ARG A 69 -2.89 -3.97 -14.73
N ILE A 70 -2.32 -4.35 -13.58
CA ILE A 70 -2.80 -5.51 -12.80
C ILE A 70 -4.14 -5.17 -12.13
N LEU A 71 -4.27 -3.96 -11.61
CA LEU A 71 -5.52 -3.51 -11.02
C LEU A 71 -6.64 -3.50 -12.06
N LEU A 72 -6.32 -3.15 -13.31
CA LEU A 72 -7.29 -3.12 -14.42
C LEU A 72 -7.67 -4.52 -14.95
N ASN A 73 -6.92 -5.56 -14.64
CA ASN A 73 -7.33 -6.95 -14.92
C ASN A 73 -8.54 -7.37 -14.06
N ASN A 74 -8.73 -6.72 -12.91
CA ASN A 74 -9.90 -6.92 -12.06
C ASN A 74 -11.14 -6.21 -12.64
N PRO A 75 -12.37 -6.73 -12.47
CA PRO A 75 -13.59 -6.11 -13.02
C PRO A 75 -13.94 -4.74 -12.40
N ALA A 76 -13.45 -4.42 -11.21
CA ALA A 76 -13.78 -3.18 -10.51
C ALA A 76 -13.30 -1.92 -11.27
N ARG A 77 -13.95 -0.81 -10.97
CA ARG A 77 -13.59 0.52 -11.49
C ARG A 77 -12.43 1.09 -10.68
N VAL A 78 -11.30 1.35 -11.34
CA VAL A 78 -10.06 1.77 -10.66
C VAL A 78 -9.93 3.29 -10.65
N ILE A 79 -9.61 3.85 -9.48
CA ILE A 79 -9.23 5.25 -9.29
C ILE A 79 -7.80 5.27 -8.75
N GLY A 80 -6.92 6.05 -9.37
CA GLY A 80 -5.57 6.31 -8.88
C GLY A 80 -5.52 7.60 -8.06
N SER A 81 -4.77 7.61 -6.98
CA SER A 81 -4.54 8.83 -6.20
C SER A 81 -3.10 8.92 -5.72
N ASP A 82 -2.53 10.11 -5.78
CA ASP A 82 -1.21 10.41 -5.25
C ASP A 82 -1.14 11.89 -4.82
N ILE A 83 -0.24 12.21 -3.92
CA ILE A 83 0.05 13.59 -3.54
C ILE A 83 0.86 14.33 -4.61
N SER A 84 1.57 13.60 -5.48
CA SER A 84 2.41 14.11 -6.56
C SER A 84 1.74 13.99 -7.92
N ILE A 85 1.51 15.13 -8.55
CA ILE A 85 1.03 15.19 -9.94
C ILE A 85 2.07 14.57 -10.87
N GLU A 86 3.35 14.79 -10.63
CA GLU A 86 4.45 14.28 -11.44
C GLU A 86 4.49 12.74 -11.47
N MET A 87 4.14 12.11 -10.35
CA MET A 87 3.97 10.65 -10.27
C MET A 87 2.77 10.20 -11.09
N MET A 88 1.62 10.83 -10.94
CA MET A 88 0.40 10.50 -11.67
C MET A 88 0.55 10.71 -13.17
N ASP A 89 1.30 11.72 -13.62
CA ASP A 89 1.58 11.95 -15.05
C ASP A 89 2.35 10.78 -15.66
N LEU A 90 3.33 10.21 -14.92
CA LEU A 90 4.03 8.99 -15.35
C LEU A 90 3.11 7.75 -15.31
N ALA A 91 2.18 7.71 -14.38
CA ALA A 91 1.26 6.59 -14.21
C ALA A 91 0.23 6.49 -15.36
N ARG A 92 -0.07 7.57 -16.07
CA ARG A 92 -1.11 7.58 -17.14
C ARG A 92 -0.91 6.47 -18.17
N SER A 93 0.34 6.19 -18.57
CA SER A 93 0.66 5.14 -19.54
C SER A 93 0.39 3.72 -19.04
N GLU A 94 0.36 3.53 -17.73
CA GLU A 94 0.20 2.23 -17.09
C GLU A 94 -1.26 1.88 -16.80
N TYR A 95 -2.14 2.90 -16.67
CA TYR A 95 -3.56 2.67 -16.34
C TYR A 95 -4.45 2.51 -17.56
N GLY A 96 -4.05 2.85 -18.77
CA GLY A 96 -4.92 2.71 -19.93
C GLY A 96 -6.28 3.41 -19.78
N GLU A 97 -7.22 3.13 -20.69
CA GLU A 97 -8.53 3.81 -20.72
C GLU A 97 -9.69 2.94 -20.17
N ASN A 98 -9.61 1.62 -20.27
CA ASN A 98 -10.67 0.72 -19.85
C ASN A 98 -10.73 0.56 -18.33
N ARG A 99 -11.92 0.79 -17.75
CA ARG A 99 -12.20 0.67 -16.28
C ARG A 99 -11.38 1.62 -15.39
N PHE A 100 -10.57 2.45 -15.98
CA PHE A 100 -9.87 3.51 -15.25
C PHE A 100 -10.74 4.77 -15.20
N HIS A 101 -11.09 5.21 -14.00
CA HIS A 101 -11.99 6.33 -13.76
C HIS A 101 -11.27 7.66 -13.53
N GLY A 102 -9.95 7.66 -13.55
CA GLY A 102 -9.15 8.88 -13.47
C GLY A 102 -8.24 8.96 -12.25
N PHE A 103 -7.53 10.07 -12.18
CA PHE A 103 -6.63 10.40 -11.07
C PHE A 103 -7.21 11.51 -10.21
N VAL A 104 -7.00 11.39 -8.88
CA VAL A 104 -7.32 12.43 -7.90
C VAL A 104 -6.07 12.77 -7.12
N GLN A 105 -5.65 14.03 -7.11
CA GLN A 105 -4.55 14.46 -6.26
C GLN A 105 -5.03 14.55 -4.82
N ALA A 106 -4.44 13.75 -3.92
CA ALA A 106 -4.79 13.78 -2.51
C ALA A 106 -3.64 13.37 -1.60
N ASP A 107 -3.65 13.89 -0.38
CA ASP A 107 -2.86 13.37 0.73
C ASP A 107 -3.60 12.18 1.34
N ILE A 108 -2.94 11.03 1.45
CA ILE A 108 -3.55 9.80 2.00
C ILE A 108 -3.97 9.94 3.48
N THR A 109 -3.52 10.96 4.18
CA THR A 109 -3.94 11.22 5.58
C THR A 109 -5.22 12.06 5.68
N ALA A 110 -5.69 12.66 4.58
CA ALA A 110 -6.89 13.49 4.51
C ALA A 110 -7.38 13.55 3.06
N THR A 111 -8.11 12.53 2.64
CA THR A 111 -8.57 12.42 1.25
C THR A 111 -9.94 13.10 1.03
N PRO A 112 -10.26 13.52 -0.21
CA PRO A 112 -11.55 14.11 -0.52
C PRO A 112 -12.64 13.07 -0.85
N PHE A 113 -12.40 11.80 -0.56
CA PHE A 113 -13.33 10.73 -0.92
C PHE A 113 -14.42 10.52 0.12
N VAL A 114 -15.57 10.06 -0.35
CA VAL A 114 -16.68 9.67 0.51
C VAL A 114 -16.32 8.40 1.29
N ARG A 115 -16.75 8.33 2.54
CA ARG A 115 -16.55 7.15 3.40
C ARG A 115 -17.16 5.91 2.76
N GLU A 116 -16.50 4.77 2.95
CA GLU A 116 -16.93 3.44 2.47
C GLU A 116 -17.25 3.36 0.97
N SER A 117 -16.67 4.28 0.18
CA SER A 117 -16.92 4.35 -1.26
C SER A 117 -16.08 3.37 -2.09
N PHE A 118 -15.14 2.65 -1.47
CA PHE A 118 -14.26 1.71 -2.15
C PHE A 118 -14.38 0.30 -1.56
N ALA A 119 -14.73 -0.68 -2.39
CA ALA A 119 -14.75 -2.08 -1.98
C ALA A 119 -13.33 -2.61 -1.67
N CYS A 120 -12.31 -2.04 -2.31
CA CYS A 120 -10.91 -2.35 -2.04
C CYS A 120 -10.06 -1.08 -2.10
N VAL A 121 -9.18 -0.90 -1.09
CA VAL A 121 -8.15 0.15 -1.07
C VAL A 121 -6.78 -0.50 -1.11
N VAL A 122 -5.93 -0.08 -2.04
CA VAL A 122 -4.58 -0.60 -2.23
C VAL A 122 -3.55 0.43 -1.77
N VAL A 123 -2.70 0.06 -0.79
CA VAL A 123 -1.68 0.92 -0.20
C VAL A 123 -0.32 0.25 -0.29
N LEU A 124 0.45 0.55 -1.32
CA LEU A 124 1.74 -0.09 -1.54
C LEU A 124 2.92 0.87 -1.42
N ALA A 125 4.05 0.33 -0.98
CA ALA A 125 5.34 1.01 -0.89
C ALA A 125 5.35 2.30 -0.04
N LEU A 126 4.39 2.48 0.85
CA LEU A 126 4.24 3.65 1.70
C LEU A 126 4.54 3.37 3.17
N MET A 127 3.87 2.40 3.80
CA MET A 127 3.84 2.21 5.27
C MET A 127 5.22 2.09 5.91
N HIS A 128 6.18 1.47 5.23
CA HIS A 128 7.55 1.34 5.71
C HIS A 128 8.37 2.65 5.64
N ARG A 129 7.80 3.72 5.11
CA ARG A 129 8.43 5.07 5.04
C ARG A 129 7.89 6.01 6.09
N LEU A 130 6.85 5.60 6.82
CA LEU A 130 6.14 6.42 7.77
C LEU A 130 6.54 6.04 9.21
N HIS A 131 6.67 7.04 10.07
CA HIS A 131 6.73 6.80 11.51
C HIS A 131 5.34 6.41 12.06
N GLU A 132 5.28 5.87 13.27
CA GLU A 132 4.09 5.27 13.88
C GLU A 132 2.85 6.18 13.82
N ARG A 133 3.00 7.46 14.20
CA ARG A 133 1.88 8.42 14.19
C ARG A 133 1.23 8.52 12.79
N LEU A 134 2.04 8.72 11.75
CA LEU A 134 1.53 8.82 10.38
C LEU A 134 0.96 7.49 9.87
N ARG A 135 1.53 6.34 10.27
CA ARG A 135 0.94 5.04 9.93
C ARG A 135 -0.48 4.90 10.48
N ARG A 136 -0.69 5.37 11.73
CA ARG A 136 -2.03 5.37 12.36
C ARG A 136 -3.00 6.33 11.65
N GLU A 137 -2.56 7.53 11.27
CA GLU A 137 -3.37 8.47 10.49
C GLU A 137 -3.78 7.86 9.14
N VAL A 138 -2.85 7.23 8.41
CA VAL A 138 -3.13 6.50 7.17
C VAL A 138 -4.10 5.34 7.40
N LEU A 139 -3.90 4.53 8.45
CA LEU A 139 -4.80 3.41 8.76
C LEU A 139 -6.22 3.89 9.08
N SER A 140 -6.36 5.00 9.83
CA SER A 140 -7.65 5.61 10.14
C SER A 140 -8.36 6.08 8.87
N GLU A 141 -7.65 6.77 7.98
CA GLU A 141 -8.23 7.25 6.72
C GLU A 141 -8.61 6.08 5.81
N VAL A 142 -7.73 5.10 5.62
CA VAL A 142 -7.99 3.90 4.81
C VAL A 142 -9.17 3.10 5.37
N ALA A 143 -9.31 3.00 6.70
CA ALA A 143 -10.46 2.37 7.35
C ALA A 143 -11.76 3.13 7.05
N SER A 144 -11.69 4.46 6.95
CA SER A 144 -12.86 5.26 6.59
C SER A 144 -13.29 5.07 5.15
N LEU A 145 -12.35 4.86 4.23
CA LEU A 145 -12.58 4.76 2.78
C LEU A 145 -13.04 3.38 2.34
N SER A 146 -12.49 2.33 2.96
CA SER A 146 -12.77 0.94 2.58
C SER A 146 -14.11 0.48 3.12
N SER A 147 -14.92 -0.17 2.28
CA SER A 147 -16.13 -0.89 2.70
C SER A 147 -15.88 -2.37 2.96
N ARG A 148 -14.83 -3.01 2.37
CA ARG A 148 -14.56 -4.45 2.55
C ARG A 148 -13.08 -4.77 2.71
N TYR A 149 -12.23 -4.50 1.72
CA TYR A 149 -10.86 -5.00 1.67
C TYR A 149 -9.81 -3.90 1.63
N VAL A 150 -8.64 -4.19 2.21
CA VAL A 150 -7.44 -3.38 2.04
C VAL A 150 -6.26 -4.30 1.69
N ILE A 151 -5.53 -3.94 0.65
CA ILE A 151 -4.26 -4.57 0.27
C ILE A 151 -3.14 -3.62 0.64
N MET A 152 -2.29 -4.02 1.60
CA MET A 152 -1.28 -3.13 2.15
C MET A 152 0.11 -3.79 2.18
N SER A 153 1.17 -3.01 1.89
CA SER A 153 2.53 -3.53 1.99
C SER A 153 3.33 -2.92 3.13
N TYR A 154 4.10 -3.77 3.81
CA TYR A 154 5.03 -3.39 4.87
C TYR A 154 6.43 -3.93 4.62
N SER A 155 7.40 -3.38 5.34
CA SER A 155 8.72 -3.98 5.53
C SER A 155 8.79 -4.52 6.96
N VAL A 156 8.93 -5.84 7.10
CA VAL A 156 8.93 -6.52 8.40
C VAL A 156 10.35 -6.67 8.92
N ASP A 157 10.58 -6.27 10.18
CA ASP A 157 11.82 -6.60 10.87
C ASP A 157 11.79 -8.06 11.33
N SER A 158 12.72 -8.86 10.79
CA SER A 158 12.90 -10.25 11.16
C SER A 158 14.35 -10.53 11.58
N ARG A 159 14.56 -11.59 12.38
CA ARG A 159 15.90 -12.00 12.79
C ARG A 159 16.83 -12.23 11.58
N SER A 160 16.33 -12.86 10.53
CA SER A 160 17.07 -13.11 9.29
C SER A 160 17.46 -11.81 8.58
N GLN A 161 16.58 -10.82 8.55
CA GLN A 161 16.88 -9.51 7.98
C GLN A 161 17.93 -8.75 8.80
N ARG A 162 17.87 -8.81 10.13
CA ARG A 162 18.90 -8.21 11.00
C ARG A 162 20.29 -8.83 10.79
N VAL A 163 20.35 -10.16 10.67
CA VAL A 163 21.61 -10.87 10.33
C VAL A 163 22.12 -10.45 8.97
N LYS A 164 21.26 -10.46 7.94
CA LYS A 164 21.61 -10.01 6.59
C LYS A 164 22.13 -8.57 6.57
N GLN A 165 21.47 -7.65 7.28
CA GLN A 165 21.90 -6.25 7.37
C GLN A 165 23.27 -6.11 8.03
N ARG A 166 23.55 -6.87 9.09
CA ARG A 166 24.88 -6.91 9.74
C ARG A 166 25.96 -7.36 8.76
N VAL A 167 25.72 -8.48 8.05
CA VAL A 167 26.66 -9.02 7.06
C VAL A 167 26.87 -8.02 5.91
N LEU A 168 25.81 -7.43 5.38
CA LEU A 168 25.91 -6.43 4.32
C LEU A 168 26.65 -5.18 4.75
N LYS A 169 26.45 -4.71 5.99
CA LYS A 169 27.16 -3.55 6.54
C LYS A 169 28.66 -3.83 6.71
N THR A 170 29.03 -5.07 7.06
CA THR A 170 30.44 -5.48 7.14
C THR A 170 31.10 -5.55 5.76
N LEU A 171 30.37 -6.06 4.75
CA LEU A 171 30.90 -6.23 3.39
C LEU A 171 30.82 -4.94 2.54
N ARG A 172 29.91 -4.03 2.86
CA ARG A 172 29.68 -2.75 2.17
C ARG A 172 29.37 -1.66 3.18
N PRO A 173 30.37 -0.94 3.74
CA PRO A 173 30.17 0.09 4.77
C PRO A 173 29.25 1.24 4.33
N SER A 174 29.14 1.51 3.02
CA SER A 174 28.27 2.53 2.43
C SER A 174 26.80 2.04 2.24
N HIS A 175 26.47 0.82 2.67
CA HIS A 175 25.10 0.32 2.56
C HIS A 175 24.17 1.08 3.50
N ILE A 176 23.22 1.84 2.93
CA ILE A 176 22.17 2.52 3.67
C ILE A 176 21.08 1.47 3.97
N PRO A 177 20.78 1.20 5.25
CA PRO A 177 19.68 0.30 5.59
C PRO A 177 18.36 0.77 4.99
N ALA A 178 17.50 -0.17 4.60
CA ALA A 178 16.14 0.18 4.20
C ALA A 178 15.44 0.93 5.36
N PRO A 179 14.65 1.99 5.04
CA PRO A 179 13.93 2.72 6.08
C PRO A 179 13.03 1.80 6.87
N SER A 180 12.91 2.07 8.15
CA SER A 180 12.19 1.41 9.25
C SER A 180 11.37 0.15 8.90
N SER A 181 12.00 -1.01 9.10
CA SER A 181 11.26 -2.27 9.24
C SER A 181 10.53 -2.26 10.58
N VAL A 182 9.25 -2.63 10.56
CA VAL A 182 8.39 -2.67 11.76
C VAL A 182 8.22 -4.13 12.20
N PRO A 183 8.27 -4.44 13.50
CA PRO A 183 7.99 -5.79 13.97
C PRO A 183 6.59 -6.25 13.59
N LEU A 184 6.46 -7.49 13.11
CA LEU A 184 5.15 -8.02 12.67
C LEU A 184 4.07 -7.92 13.76
N PRO A 185 4.33 -8.23 15.06
CA PRO A 185 3.31 -8.07 16.10
C PRO A 185 2.81 -6.63 16.27
N GLU A 186 3.67 -5.63 16.03
CA GLU A 186 3.28 -4.22 16.07
C GLU A 186 2.36 -3.88 14.89
N ILE A 187 2.70 -4.31 13.68
CA ILE A 187 1.87 -4.15 12.49
C ILE A 187 0.48 -4.76 12.72
N LEU A 188 0.41 -5.98 13.23
CA LEU A 188 -0.85 -6.67 13.48
C LEU A 188 -1.71 -5.96 14.52
N ARG A 189 -1.09 -5.40 15.57
CA ARG A 189 -1.76 -4.63 16.61
C ARG A 189 -2.31 -3.30 16.04
N GLU A 190 -1.50 -2.56 15.28
CA GLU A 190 -1.93 -1.33 14.62
C GLU A 190 -3.13 -1.59 13.68
N ILE A 191 -3.06 -2.62 12.85
CA ILE A 191 -4.13 -3.01 11.93
C ILE A 191 -5.40 -3.38 12.70
N GLY A 192 -5.30 -4.24 13.71
CA GLY A 192 -6.44 -4.66 14.52
C GLY A 192 -7.12 -3.51 15.26
N SER A 193 -6.35 -2.53 15.77
CA SER A 193 -6.89 -1.35 16.46
C SER A 193 -7.67 -0.39 15.54
N HIS A 194 -7.52 -0.53 14.20
CA HIS A 194 -8.28 0.26 13.22
C HIS A 194 -9.42 -0.54 12.56
N GLY A 195 -9.86 -1.63 13.18
CA GLY A 195 -11.04 -2.37 12.73
C GLY A 195 -10.82 -3.30 11.54
N PHE A 196 -9.60 -3.82 11.38
CA PHE A 196 -9.29 -4.79 10.33
C PHE A 196 -8.89 -6.15 10.89
N THR A 197 -9.31 -7.20 10.18
CA THR A 197 -8.80 -8.56 10.34
C THR A 197 -7.82 -8.88 9.22
N VAL A 198 -6.68 -9.49 9.55
CA VAL A 198 -5.68 -9.90 8.57
C VAL A 198 -6.06 -11.26 8.00
N LEU A 199 -6.46 -11.32 6.72
CA LEU A 199 -6.82 -12.55 6.02
C LEU A 199 -5.61 -13.31 5.51
N SER A 200 -4.55 -12.60 5.09
CA SER A 200 -3.31 -13.25 4.65
C SER A 200 -2.11 -12.32 4.74
N ILE A 201 -0.94 -12.93 4.96
CA ILE A 201 0.37 -12.28 4.93
C ILE A 201 1.23 -13.02 3.91
N SER A 202 1.67 -12.33 2.89
CA SER A 202 2.41 -12.91 1.77
C SER A 202 3.76 -12.24 1.59
N HIS A 203 4.83 -13.03 1.61
CA HIS A 203 6.20 -12.55 1.41
C HIS A 203 6.52 -12.39 -0.08
N ILE A 204 7.09 -11.27 -0.50
CA ILE A 204 7.53 -11.06 -1.89
C ILE A 204 8.65 -12.05 -2.23
N ALA A 205 9.62 -12.22 -1.33
CA ALA A 205 10.66 -13.25 -1.44
C ALA A 205 11.05 -13.70 -0.03
N HIS A 206 10.69 -14.94 0.33
CA HIS A 206 11.05 -15.52 1.63
C HIS A 206 12.56 -15.41 1.87
N PHE A 207 12.97 -15.05 3.09
CA PHE A 207 14.36 -14.88 3.53
C PHE A 207 15.17 -13.79 2.80
N LEU A 208 14.82 -13.44 1.56
CA LEU A 208 15.59 -12.51 0.74
C LEU A 208 15.06 -11.08 0.79
N SER A 209 13.77 -10.87 1.04
CA SER A 209 13.13 -9.56 1.15
C SER A 209 12.37 -9.41 2.46
N ALA A 210 12.51 -8.24 3.09
CA ALA A 210 11.70 -7.86 4.25
C ALA A 210 10.25 -7.51 3.88
N LYS A 211 9.95 -7.32 2.58
CA LYS A 211 8.66 -6.84 2.13
C LYS A 211 7.60 -7.93 2.17
N VAL A 212 6.47 -7.59 2.78
CA VAL A 212 5.24 -8.39 2.82
C VAL A 212 4.08 -7.61 2.22
N VAL A 213 3.11 -8.33 1.68
CA VAL A 213 1.80 -7.80 1.28
C VAL A 213 0.75 -8.50 2.15
N LEU A 214 -0.12 -7.70 2.75
CA LEU A 214 -1.22 -8.15 3.58
C LEU A 214 -2.53 -7.92 2.84
N LEU A 215 -3.44 -8.90 2.93
CA LEU A 215 -4.85 -8.72 2.63
C LEU A 215 -5.59 -8.57 3.95
N LEU A 216 -6.30 -7.48 4.08
CA LEU A 216 -7.09 -7.12 5.26
C LEU A 216 -8.57 -7.10 4.86
N GLU A 217 -9.42 -7.49 5.80
CA GLU A 217 -10.86 -7.36 5.71
C GLU A 217 -11.35 -6.40 6.79
N LYS A 218 -12.22 -5.48 6.42
CA LYS A 218 -12.85 -4.57 7.37
C LYS A 218 -13.84 -5.35 8.23
N ASN A 219 -13.70 -5.24 9.54
CA ASN A 219 -14.65 -5.85 10.47
C ASN A 219 -16.03 -5.20 10.28
N ALA A 220 -17.09 -6.01 10.25
CA ALA A 220 -18.45 -5.48 10.29
C ALA A 220 -18.59 -4.60 11.56
N GLN A 221 -19.09 -3.38 11.40
CA GLN A 221 -19.49 -2.58 12.55
C GLN A 221 -20.57 -3.38 13.28
N ARG A 222 -20.31 -3.74 14.55
CA ARG A 222 -21.42 -4.18 15.42
C ARG A 222 -22.27 -2.96 15.63
N ASP A 223 -23.47 -2.96 15.08
CA ASP A 223 -24.51 -2.00 15.44
C ASP A 223 -24.79 -2.15 16.93
N LEU A 224 -24.26 -1.22 17.72
CA LEU A 224 -24.56 -1.10 19.17
C LEU A 224 -25.97 -0.53 19.40
N SER A 225 -26.87 -0.61 18.41
CA SER A 225 -28.21 -0.06 18.48
C SER A 225 -29.29 -1.06 19.00
N ASP A 226 -28.92 -2.32 19.31
CA ASP A 226 -29.94 -3.33 19.66
C ASP A 226 -29.99 -3.71 21.16
N ASP A 227 -29.20 -3.11 22.04
CA ASP A 227 -29.21 -3.39 23.48
C ASP A 227 -30.06 -2.39 24.29
N GLY A 228 -30.99 -1.68 23.68
CA GLY A 228 -31.73 -0.56 24.29
C GLY A 228 -33.26 -0.77 24.50
N HIS A 229 -33.85 -1.96 24.24
CA HIS A 229 -35.28 -2.10 24.40
C HIS A 229 -35.74 -3.50 24.89
N GLN A 230 -35.32 -3.86 26.10
CA GLN A 230 -36.05 -4.86 26.90
C GLN A 230 -35.77 -4.65 28.38
N LEU A 231 -36.42 -3.68 28.98
CA LEU A 231 -36.80 -3.66 30.40
C LEU A 231 -37.87 -2.58 30.56
N GLY A 232 -39.15 -3.04 30.52
CA GLY A 232 -40.31 -2.27 30.86
C GLY A 232 -41.46 -3.23 31.11
#